data_41e4dc149ee7ef209055098296cd86ca
#
_entry.id   41e4dc149ee7ef209055098296cd86ca
#
_cell.length_a   1.000
_cell.length_b   1.000
_cell.length_c   1.000
_cell.angle_alpha   90.00
_cell.angle_beta   90.00
_cell.angle_gamma   90.00
#
_symmetry.space_group_name_H-M   'P 1'
#
loop_
_entity.id
_entity.type
_entity.pdbx_description
1 polymer ?
#
loop_
_entity_poly.entity_id
_entity_poly.type
_entity_poly.pdbx_seq_one_letter_code
_entity_poly.pdbx_strand_id
1 'polypeptide(L)'
;KDEKRLELFVAISLNMGEVAAFADYVLPDTTYLEKWAFAGMTPTILTKATPLQQPVVGKLDGKDIGTAPFNPDAPNVYTPVLPNTKTVGDIHIGLAKALGLPGVGDKAFQDGSPLNTYWDFYKKGLQNLSKNTGKPIGEIVAKGGVFEDPGNEYDGKYLKYKYGNLIHFYIEQLATPRTP
;
A
#
# COMPACT_ATOMS: atom_id res chain seq x y z
N LYS A 1 -22.04 18.73 10.18
CA LYS A 1 -22.41 18.16 8.89
C LYS A 1 -23.72 18.77 8.43
N ASP A 2 -23.80 19.23 7.21
CA ASP A 2 -25.05 19.64 6.57
C ASP A 2 -25.63 18.42 5.83
N GLU A 3 -26.62 17.77 6.42
CA GLU A 3 -27.19 16.53 5.89
C GLU A 3 -27.89 16.70 4.54
N LYS A 4 -28.32 17.90 4.20
CA LYS A 4 -28.91 18.20 2.88
C LYS A 4 -27.87 18.22 1.77
N ARG A 5 -26.59 18.46 2.10
CA ARG A 5 -25.49 18.53 1.16
C ARG A 5 -24.62 17.28 1.15
N LEU A 6 -24.56 16.59 2.29
CA LEU A 6 -23.78 15.37 2.46
C LEU A 6 -24.66 14.35 3.21
N GLU A 7 -25.39 13.57 2.47
CA GLU A 7 -26.35 12.59 2.99
C GLU A 7 -25.67 11.47 3.76
N LEU A 8 -24.52 10.98 3.26
CA LEU A 8 -23.73 9.93 3.88
C LEU A 8 -22.27 10.35 3.99
N PHE A 9 -21.71 10.23 5.17
CA PHE A 9 -20.30 10.42 5.44
C PHE A 9 -19.72 9.21 6.15
N VAL A 10 -18.82 8.49 5.48
CA VAL A 10 -18.10 7.34 6.02
C VAL A 10 -16.64 7.72 6.19
N ALA A 11 -16.09 7.51 7.37
CA ALA A 11 -14.69 7.71 7.67
C ALA A 11 -13.99 6.35 7.81
N ILE A 12 -12.87 6.16 7.14
CA ILE A 12 -11.93 5.05 7.41
C ILE A 12 -10.80 5.66 8.22
N SER A 13 -10.64 5.23 9.45
CA SER A 13 -9.71 5.91 10.36
C SER A 13 -9.10 4.97 11.39
N LEU A 14 -7.85 5.30 11.77
CA LEU A 14 -7.11 4.64 12.85
C LEU A 14 -7.55 5.10 14.23
N ASN A 15 -8.08 6.31 14.33
CA ASN A 15 -8.49 6.94 15.58
C ASN A 15 -9.73 7.83 15.36
N MET A 16 -10.36 8.23 16.44
CA MET A 16 -11.46 9.18 16.42
C MET A 16 -10.93 10.61 16.42
N GLY A 17 -10.44 11.05 15.24
CA GLY A 17 -10.10 12.46 15.04
C GLY A 17 -11.34 13.33 14.84
N GLU A 18 -11.14 14.64 14.78
CA GLU A 18 -12.24 15.64 14.65
C GLU A 18 -13.15 15.35 13.45
N VAL A 19 -12.57 15.00 12.30
CA VAL A 19 -13.34 14.72 11.08
C VAL A 19 -14.13 13.41 11.22
N ALA A 20 -13.51 12.37 11.79
CA ALA A 20 -14.16 11.08 11.99
C ALA A 20 -15.35 11.19 12.98
N ALA A 21 -15.27 12.10 13.94
CA ALA A 21 -16.34 12.33 14.89
C ALA A 21 -17.66 12.87 14.26
N PHE A 22 -17.59 13.42 13.05
CA PHE A 22 -18.76 13.87 12.28
C PHE A 22 -19.28 12.83 11.29
N ALA A 23 -18.62 11.67 11.17
CA ALA A 23 -19.05 10.64 10.24
C ALA A 23 -20.30 9.89 10.74
N ASP A 24 -21.12 9.45 9.80
CA ASP A 24 -22.27 8.58 10.10
C ASP A 24 -21.79 7.16 10.46
N TYR A 25 -20.70 6.73 9.81
CA TYR A 25 -20.04 5.45 10.07
C TYR A 25 -18.53 5.64 10.12
N VAL A 26 -17.90 4.99 11.09
CA VAL A 26 -16.44 4.90 11.16
C VAL A 26 -16.04 3.44 10.98
N LEU A 27 -15.26 3.18 9.94
CA LEU A 27 -14.68 1.86 9.65
C LEU A 27 -13.24 1.85 10.18
N PRO A 28 -12.94 1.03 11.20
CA PRO A 28 -11.63 1.06 11.84
C PRO A 28 -10.55 0.42 10.95
N ASP A 29 -9.54 1.21 10.57
CA ASP A 29 -8.34 0.75 9.86
C ASP A 29 -7.33 0.18 10.86
N THR A 30 -6.42 -0.66 10.36
CA THR A 30 -5.24 -1.13 11.08
C THR A 30 -4.13 -0.09 11.00
N THR A 31 -3.25 -0.07 12.00
CA THR A 31 -2.07 0.78 11.94
C THR A 31 -1.12 0.33 10.82
N TYR A 32 -0.25 1.25 10.36
CA TYR A 32 0.76 0.88 9.36
C TYR A 32 1.74 -0.20 9.86
N LEU A 33 1.87 -0.36 11.18
CA LEU A 33 2.72 -1.40 11.79
C LEU A 33 2.12 -2.81 11.68
N GLU A 34 0.84 -2.93 11.37
CA GLU A 34 0.09 -4.18 11.35
C GLU A 34 -0.24 -4.69 9.94
N LYS A 35 0.27 -4.03 8.89
CA LYS A 35 -0.12 -4.38 7.51
C LYS A 35 1.04 -4.50 6.55
N TRP A 36 0.84 -5.32 5.52
CA TRP A 36 1.67 -5.35 4.34
C TRP A 36 1.32 -4.18 3.44
N ALA A 37 2.31 -3.53 2.88
CA ALA A 37 2.09 -2.47 1.90
C ALA A 37 3.30 -2.29 0.97
N PHE A 38 3.06 -1.68 -0.19
CA PHE A 38 4.11 -1.02 -0.94
C PHE A 38 4.22 0.40 -0.40
N ALA A 39 5.37 0.75 0.13
CA ALA A 39 5.58 2.11 0.61
C ALA A 39 5.75 3.05 -0.58
N GLY A 40 5.01 4.15 -0.57
CA GLY A 40 5.20 5.22 -1.54
C GLY A 40 6.49 5.97 -1.23
N MET A 41 7.30 6.19 -2.26
CA MET A 41 8.43 7.11 -2.16
C MET A 41 8.02 8.45 -2.74
N THR A 42 8.31 9.51 -2.02
CA THR A 42 8.11 10.85 -2.54
C THR A 42 9.10 11.14 -3.67
N PRO A 43 8.71 11.92 -4.68
CA PRO A 43 9.58 12.21 -5.83
C PRO A 43 10.82 13.07 -5.51
N THR A 44 11.11 13.31 -4.25
CA THR A 44 12.31 14.01 -3.78
C THR A 44 13.58 13.16 -3.84
N ILE A 45 13.46 11.87 -4.18
CA ILE A 45 14.58 10.95 -4.24
C ILE A 45 14.94 10.68 -5.69
N LEU A 46 16.21 10.83 -6.05
CA LEU A 46 16.74 10.55 -7.39
C LEU A 46 16.71 9.06 -7.76
N THR A 47 16.56 8.21 -6.77
CA THR A 47 16.55 6.75 -6.95
C THR A 47 15.11 6.25 -7.10
N LYS A 48 14.84 5.51 -8.15
CA LYS A 48 13.59 4.74 -8.22
C LYS A 48 13.63 3.66 -7.17
N ALA A 49 12.62 3.63 -6.34
CA ALA A 49 12.50 2.62 -5.30
C ALA A 49 11.05 2.16 -5.16
N THR A 50 10.89 0.88 -4.91
CA THR A 50 9.62 0.28 -4.48
C THR A 50 9.87 -0.43 -3.16
N PRO A 51 9.91 0.33 -2.04
CA PRO A 51 10.11 -0.26 -0.73
C PRO A 51 8.89 -1.06 -0.31
N LEU A 52 9.14 -2.15 0.41
CA LEU A 52 8.12 -3.00 0.98
C LEU A 52 7.97 -2.70 2.47
N GLN A 53 6.75 -2.59 2.89
CA GLN A 53 6.39 -2.56 4.30
C GLN A 53 5.91 -3.95 4.70
N GLN A 54 6.45 -4.45 5.81
CA GLN A 54 6.01 -5.68 6.46
C GLN A 54 5.38 -5.34 7.81
N PRO A 55 4.36 -6.07 8.25
CA PRO A 55 3.85 -5.89 9.59
C PRO A 55 4.92 -6.28 10.61
N VAL A 56 5.05 -5.49 11.65
CA VAL A 56 5.99 -5.71 12.77
C VAL A 56 5.26 -5.90 14.09
N VAL A 57 3.96 -5.64 14.09
CA VAL A 57 3.05 -5.84 15.22
C VAL A 57 1.84 -6.61 14.72
N GLY A 58 1.41 -7.59 15.48
CA GLY A 58 0.22 -8.37 15.18
C GLY A 58 -0.07 -9.36 16.28
N LYS A 59 -1.31 -9.86 16.31
CA LYS A 59 -1.67 -10.96 17.17
C LYS A 59 -1.09 -12.25 16.60
N LEU A 60 -0.25 -12.90 17.36
CA LEU A 60 0.34 -14.19 17.02
C LEU A 60 -0.61 -15.32 17.44
N ASP A 61 -1.24 -15.95 16.48
CA ASP A 61 -2.07 -17.13 16.73
C ASP A 61 -1.20 -18.41 16.87
N GLY A 62 -0.18 -18.34 17.74
CA GLY A 62 0.75 -19.44 17.99
C GLY A 62 1.71 -19.75 16.83
N LYS A 63 1.83 -18.88 15.85
CA LYS A 63 2.70 -19.04 14.68
C LYS A 63 3.97 -18.21 14.84
N ASP A 64 5.10 -18.81 14.53
CA ASP A 64 6.37 -18.09 14.43
C ASP A 64 6.41 -17.28 13.13
N ILE A 65 6.49 -15.96 13.24
CA ILE A 65 6.56 -15.03 12.11
C ILE A 65 7.99 -14.63 11.75
N GLY A 66 8.98 -15.04 12.52
CA GLY A 66 10.31 -14.45 12.44
C GLY A 66 11.37 -15.29 11.73
N THR A 67 11.18 -16.59 11.58
CA THR A 67 12.26 -17.50 11.18
C THR A 67 12.05 -18.18 9.83
N ALA A 68 10.82 -18.27 9.35
CA ALA A 68 10.53 -18.88 8.06
C ALA A 68 10.86 -17.91 6.91
N PRO A 69 11.47 -18.40 5.82
CA PRO A 69 11.60 -17.60 4.61
C PRO A 69 10.22 -17.12 4.15
N PHE A 70 10.17 -15.87 3.64
CA PHE A 70 8.92 -15.34 3.09
C PHE A 70 8.40 -16.27 1.99
N ASN A 71 7.18 -16.74 2.17
CA ASN A 71 6.48 -17.56 1.16
C ASN A 71 5.22 -16.79 0.71
N PRO A 72 5.17 -16.31 -0.55
CA PRO A 72 4.01 -15.58 -1.06
C PRO A 72 2.74 -16.44 -1.16
N ASP A 73 2.91 -17.76 -1.18
CA ASP A 73 1.78 -18.70 -1.25
C ASP A 73 1.24 -19.08 0.14
N ALA A 74 1.98 -18.74 1.20
CA ALA A 74 1.51 -18.95 2.55
C ALA A 74 0.37 -17.97 2.90
N PRO A 75 -0.56 -18.38 3.78
CA PRO A 75 -1.53 -17.45 4.34
C PRO A 75 -0.85 -16.29 5.04
N ASN A 76 -1.45 -15.10 4.99
CA ASN A 76 -1.02 -14.00 5.83
C ASN A 76 -1.15 -14.41 7.31
N VAL A 77 -0.01 -14.45 8.01
CA VAL A 77 0.05 -14.86 9.42
C VAL A 77 -0.18 -13.72 10.39
N TYR A 78 -0.26 -12.50 9.91
CA TYR A 78 -0.49 -11.33 10.75
C TYR A 78 -1.98 -11.06 10.88
N THR A 79 -2.44 -11.03 12.11
CA THR A 79 -3.80 -10.64 12.48
C THR A 79 -3.74 -9.31 13.22
N PRO A 80 -4.63 -8.36 12.95
CA PRO A 80 -4.69 -7.12 13.72
C PRO A 80 -4.83 -7.38 15.23
N VAL A 81 -4.16 -6.58 16.04
CA VAL A 81 -4.21 -6.71 17.51
C VAL A 81 -5.60 -6.37 18.03
N LEU A 82 -6.20 -5.33 17.48
CA LEU A 82 -7.55 -4.94 17.87
C LEU A 82 -8.59 -5.72 17.04
N PRO A 83 -9.59 -6.30 17.70
CA PRO A 83 -10.67 -6.98 17.01
C PRO A 83 -11.46 -5.97 16.15
N ASN A 84 -12.01 -6.47 15.04
CA ASN A 84 -12.84 -5.70 14.10
C ASN A 84 -12.12 -4.59 13.33
N THR A 85 -10.80 -4.50 13.40
CA THR A 85 -10.03 -3.66 12.47
C THR A 85 -9.68 -4.42 11.20
N LYS A 86 -9.63 -3.71 10.09
CA LYS A 86 -9.21 -4.25 8.78
C LYS A 86 -8.34 -3.22 8.09
N THR A 87 -7.44 -3.69 7.23
CA THR A 87 -6.69 -2.75 6.40
C THR A 87 -7.62 -1.96 5.48
N VAL A 88 -7.27 -0.72 5.18
CA VAL A 88 -8.05 0.09 4.24
C VAL A 88 -8.28 -0.62 2.91
N GLY A 89 -7.32 -1.42 2.45
CA GLY A 89 -7.46 -2.26 1.25
C GLY A 89 -8.53 -3.34 1.41
N ASP A 90 -8.55 -4.04 2.54
CA ASP A 90 -9.59 -5.05 2.84
C ASP A 90 -10.98 -4.41 2.99
N ILE A 91 -11.04 -3.20 3.56
CA ILE A 91 -12.30 -2.44 3.66
C ILE A 91 -12.83 -2.13 2.25
N HIS A 92 -11.99 -1.61 1.36
CA HIS A 92 -12.40 -1.30 -0.02
C HIS A 92 -12.81 -2.54 -0.80
N ILE A 93 -12.04 -3.63 -0.70
CA ILE A 93 -12.39 -4.91 -1.36
C ILE A 93 -13.72 -5.43 -0.82
N GLY A 94 -13.93 -5.37 0.49
CA GLY A 94 -15.18 -5.77 1.12
C GLY A 94 -16.38 -4.96 0.64
N LEU A 95 -16.25 -3.65 0.56
CA LEU A 95 -17.28 -2.76 0.02
C LEU A 95 -17.56 -3.03 -1.46
N ALA A 96 -16.51 -3.20 -2.27
CA ALA A 96 -16.66 -3.53 -3.69
C ALA A 96 -17.40 -4.86 -3.90
N LYS A 97 -17.09 -5.87 -3.09
CA LYS A 97 -17.81 -7.17 -3.12
C LYS A 97 -19.26 -7.02 -2.71
N ALA A 98 -19.55 -6.27 -1.66
CA ALA A 98 -20.92 -6.04 -1.19
C ALA A 98 -21.77 -5.28 -2.22
N LEU A 99 -21.14 -4.40 -3.00
CA LEU A 99 -21.79 -3.66 -4.11
C LEU A 99 -21.84 -4.44 -5.42
N GLY A 100 -21.28 -5.65 -5.49
CA GLY A 100 -21.23 -6.44 -6.72
C GLY A 100 -20.37 -5.82 -7.82
N LEU A 101 -19.36 -5.02 -7.47
CA LEU A 101 -18.49 -4.38 -8.43
C LEU A 101 -17.59 -5.42 -9.13
N PRO A 102 -17.26 -5.24 -10.42
CA PRO A 102 -16.32 -6.10 -11.13
C PRO A 102 -14.89 -5.90 -10.62
N GLY A 103 -14.02 -6.89 -10.87
CA GLY A 103 -12.59 -6.81 -10.53
C GLY A 103 -12.26 -7.21 -9.10
N VAL A 104 -13.21 -7.79 -8.37
CA VAL A 104 -13.00 -8.41 -7.05
C VAL A 104 -13.59 -9.82 -7.02
N GLY A 105 -13.18 -10.63 -6.06
CA GLY A 105 -13.64 -12.01 -5.90
C GLY A 105 -12.65 -13.06 -6.42
N ASP A 106 -13.14 -14.27 -6.70
CA ASP A 106 -12.30 -15.45 -6.95
C ASP A 106 -11.55 -15.43 -8.29
N LYS A 107 -12.00 -14.64 -9.24
CA LYS A 107 -11.42 -14.51 -10.58
C LYS A 107 -11.29 -13.04 -10.98
N ALA A 108 -10.62 -12.26 -10.13
CA ALA A 108 -10.54 -10.82 -10.28
C ALA A 108 -9.51 -10.36 -11.31
N PHE A 109 -8.38 -11.07 -11.41
CA PHE A 109 -7.30 -10.72 -12.32
C PHE A 109 -7.42 -11.46 -13.66
N GLN A 110 -6.77 -10.94 -14.70
CA GLN A 110 -6.80 -11.54 -16.05
C GLN A 110 -6.30 -12.99 -16.11
N ASP A 111 -5.40 -13.36 -15.23
CA ASP A 111 -4.89 -14.73 -15.10
C ASP A 111 -5.78 -15.64 -14.26
N GLY A 112 -6.96 -15.17 -13.86
CA GLY A 112 -7.91 -15.92 -13.07
C GLY A 112 -7.60 -15.97 -11.57
N SER A 113 -6.57 -15.27 -11.10
CA SER A 113 -6.26 -15.21 -9.67
C SER A 113 -7.25 -14.33 -8.89
N PRO A 114 -7.44 -14.61 -7.59
CA PRO A 114 -8.43 -13.92 -6.78
C PRO A 114 -7.98 -12.54 -6.31
N LEU A 115 -8.95 -11.68 -5.99
CA LEU A 115 -8.79 -10.47 -5.19
C LEU A 115 -9.87 -10.48 -4.11
N ASN A 116 -9.66 -11.25 -3.08
CA ASN A 116 -10.56 -11.37 -1.93
C ASN A 116 -10.10 -10.57 -0.72
N THR A 117 -8.80 -10.34 -0.62
CA THR A 117 -8.13 -9.62 0.45
C THR A 117 -7.04 -8.71 -0.10
N TYR A 118 -6.59 -7.77 0.73
CA TYR A 118 -5.44 -6.96 0.38
C TYR A 118 -4.14 -7.79 0.25
N TRP A 119 -4.06 -8.94 0.93
CA TRP A 119 -2.97 -9.89 0.77
C TRP A 119 -2.88 -10.45 -0.66
N ASP A 120 -4.01 -10.71 -1.31
CA ASP A 120 -4.02 -11.14 -2.72
C ASP A 120 -3.47 -10.06 -3.65
N PHE A 121 -3.86 -8.81 -3.40
CA PHE A 121 -3.31 -7.66 -4.11
C PHE A 121 -1.79 -7.54 -3.91
N TYR A 122 -1.33 -7.65 -2.66
CA TYR A 122 0.08 -7.56 -2.31
C TYR A 122 0.92 -8.66 -2.99
N LYS A 123 0.45 -9.91 -2.95
CA LYS A 123 1.07 -11.02 -3.67
C LYS A 123 1.20 -10.74 -5.17
N LYS A 124 0.12 -10.25 -5.78
CA LYS A 124 0.11 -9.90 -7.19
C LYS A 124 1.09 -8.79 -7.53
N GLY A 125 1.17 -7.79 -6.68
CA GLY A 125 2.17 -6.72 -6.81
C GLY A 125 3.60 -7.25 -6.74
N LEU A 126 3.89 -8.16 -5.82
CA LEU A 126 5.21 -8.82 -5.73
C LEU A 126 5.54 -9.65 -6.98
N GLN A 127 4.57 -10.41 -7.51
CA GLN A 127 4.75 -11.17 -8.76
C GLN A 127 5.08 -10.24 -9.93
N ASN A 128 4.35 -9.13 -10.06
CA ASN A 128 4.60 -8.13 -11.09
C ASN A 128 5.98 -7.48 -10.93
N LEU A 129 6.35 -7.15 -9.70
CA LEU A 129 7.66 -6.57 -9.39
C LEU A 129 8.80 -7.54 -9.72
N SER A 130 8.65 -8.81 -9.37
CA SER A 130 9.57 -9.89 -9.73
C SER A 130 9.72 -10.03 -11.26
N LYS A 131 8.60 -10.09 -11.97
CA LYS A 131 8.59 -10.17 -13.43
C LYS A 131 9.28 -8.97 -14.09
N ASN A 132 9.01 -7.77 -13.62
CA ASN A 132 9.55 -6.55 -14.21
C ASN A 132 11.03 -6.35 -13.93
N THR A 133 11.53 -6.87 -12.81
CA THR A 133 12.93 -6.69 -12.39
C THR A 133 13.80 -7.92 -12.64
N GLY A 134 13.19 -9.07 -12.97
CA GLY A 134 13.89 -10.34 -13.09
C GLY A 134 14.42 -10.91 -11.77
N LYS A 135 14.06 -10.33 -10.63
CA LYS A 135 14.53 -10.74 -9.30
C LYS A 135 13.54 -11.70 -8.64
N PRO A 136 14.02 -12.76 -7.97
CA PRO A 136 13.13 -13.62 -7.19
C PRO A 136 12.40 -12.87 -6.08
N ILE A 137 11.14 -13.22 -5.82
CA ILE A 137 10.31 -12.57 -4.78
C ILE A 137 11.01 -12.63 -3.40
N GLY A 138 11.62 -13.76 -3.05
CA GLY A 138 12.33 -13.91 -1.79
C GLY A 138 13.49 -12.91 -1.63
N GLU A 139 14.23 -12.63 -2.70
CA GLU A 139 15.29 -11.62 -2.69
C GLU A 139 14.72 -10.21 -2.51
N ILE A 140 13.62 -9.90 -3.21
CA ILE A 140 12.94 -8.59 -3.11
C ILE A 140 12.49 -8.35 -1.67
N VAL A 141 11.87 -9.35 -1.06
CA VAL A 141 11.36 -9.24 0.32
C VAL A 141 12.51 -9.15 1.32
N ALA A 142 13.56 -9.98 1.17
CA ALA A 142 14.73 -9.95 2.06
C ALA A 142 15.46 -8.61 2.05
N LYS A 143 15.46 -7.91 0.92
CA LYS A 143 16.03 -6.55 0.78
C LYS A 143 15.08 -5.44 1.20
N GLY A 144 13.85 -5.75 1.55
CA GLY A 144 12.82 -4.75 1.86
C GLY A 144 12.33 -3.96 0.64
N GLY A 145 12.46 -4.52 -0.56
CA GLY A 145 11.99 -3.92 -1.80
C GLY A 145 12.96 -3.99 -2.96
N VAL A 146 12.66 -3.20 -3.98
CA VAL A 146 13.54 -2.97 -5.13
C VAL A 146 14.04 -1.55 -5.08
N PHE A 147 15.36 -1.41 -5.17
CA PHE A 147 16.05 -0.13 -5.20
C PHE A 147 16.95 -0.11 -6.43
N GLU A 148 16.83 0.95 -7.22
CA GLU A 148 17.74 1.20 -8.33
C GLU A 148 19.00 1.92 -7.82
N ASP A 149 20.10 1.73 -8.53
CA ASP A 149 21.34 2.40 -8.22
C ASP A 149 21.15 3.92 -8.23
N PRO A 150 21.53 4.66 -7.18
CA PRO A 150 21.45 6.11 -7.13
C PRO A 150 22.26 6.81 -8.23
N GLY A 151 23.16 6.12 -8.90
CA GLY A 151 23.88 6.62 -10.07
C GLY A 151 23.04 6.74 -11.34
N ASN A 152 21.90 6.07 -11.43
CA ASN A 152 21.01 6.12 -12.57
C ASN A 152 20.08 7.33 -12.48
N GLU A 153 20.00 8.09 -13.58
CA GLU A 153 19.07 9.21 -13.67
C GLU A 153 17.63 8.70 -13.67
N TYR A 154 16.80 9.34 -12.88
CA TYR A 154 15.37 9.13 -12.96
C TYR A 154 14.84 9.68 -14.27
N ASP A 155 14.52 8.80 -15.21
CA ASP A 155 13.96 9.15 -16.51
C ASP A 155 12.43 9.16 -16.45
N GLY A 156 11.89 10.08 -15.73
CA GLY A 156 10.46 10.13 -15.53
C GLY A 156 9.87 11.53 -15.67
N LYS A 157 8.66 11.64 -15.19
CA LYS A 157 7.85 12.87 -15.13
C LYS A 157 8.52 14.00 -14.34
N TYR A 158 9.47 13.66 -13.48
CA TYR A 158 10.10 14.57 -12.54
C TYR A 158 11.50 14.97 -13.00
N LEU A 159 11.99 16.06 -12.45
CA LEU A 159 13.21 16.72 -12.88
C LEU A 159 14.44 15.84 -12.88
N LYS A 160 15.18 15.86 -13.99
CA LYS A 160 16.51 15.27 -14.13
C LYS A 160 17.55 16.29 -13.72
N TYR A 161 17.95 16.29 -12.45
CA TYR A 161 19.04 17.15 -12.01
C TYR A 161 20.23 16.32 -11.54
N LYS A 162 21.36 16.54 -12.16
CA LYS A 162 22.67 16.11 -11.69
C LYS A 162 23.45 17.35 -11.22
N TYR A 163 23.28 17.74 -9.97
CA TYR A 163 24.07 18.81 -9.39
C TYR A 163 24.84 18.30 -8.18
N GLY A 164 25.79 17.39 -8.38
CA GLY A 164 26.74 17.00 -7.35
C GLY A 164 26.13 16.86 -5.95
N ASN A 165 26.52 17.72 -5.03
CA ASN A 165 26.14 17.63 -3.61
C ASN A 165 24.90 18.45 -3.22
N LEU A 166 24.10 18.92 -4.17
CA LEU A 166 22.89 19.70 -3.87
C LEU A 166 21.75 18.78 -3.45
N ILE A 167 21.04 19.18 -2.42
CA ILE A 167 19.79 18.55 -2.03
C ILE A 167 18.68 19.13 -2.91
N HIS A 168 18.02 18.28 -3.69
CA HIS A 168 16.92 18.67 -4.55
C HIS A 168 15.60 18.48 -3.83
N PHE A 169 14.91 19.57 -3.56
CA PHE A 169 13.49 19.53 -3.20
C PHE A 169 12.67 19.69 -4.47
N TYR A 170 11.86 18.69 -4.76
CA TYR A 170 10.89 18.75 -5.83
C TYR A 170 9.47 18.78 -5.25
N ILE A 171 8.72 19.79 -5.62
CA ILE A 171 7.30 19.87 -5.36
C ILE A 171 6.60 19.92 -6.72
N GLU A 172 5.87 18.85 -7.07
CA GLU A 172 5.21 18.71 -8.37
C GLU A 172 4.31 19.91 -8.70
N GLN A 173 3.66 20.47 -7.69
CA GLN A 173 2.80 21.66 -7.84
C GLN A 173 3.56 22.93 -8.26
N LEU A 174 4.86 23.00 -7.99
CA LEU A 174 5.69 24.12 -8.41
C LEU A 174 6.29 23.93 -9.80
N ALA A 175 6.40 22.69 -10.27
CA ALA A 175 6.90 22.39 -11.62
C ALA A 175 5.85 22.60 -12.70
N THR A 176 4.58 22.59 -12.35
CA THR A 176 3.50 22.90 -13.28
C THR A 176 3.27 24.41 -13.28
N PRO A 177 3.50 25.10 -14.42
CA PRO A 177 3.18 26.52 -14.50
C PRO A 177 1.70 26.71 -14.13
N ARG A 178 1.46 27.44 -13.05
CA ARG A 178 0.10 27.90 -12.77
C ARG A 178 -0.17 29.03 -13.71
N THR A 179 -1.09 28.85 -14.65
CA THR A 179 -1.71 29.95 -15.34
C THR A 179 -2.38 30.85 -14.31
N PRO A 180 -2.15 32.14 -14.33
CA PRO A 180 -2.78 33.09 -13.44
C PRO A 180 -4.31 33.04 -13.53
#